data_d706247290313193f9c89ee84e8706e2
#
_entry.id   d706247290313193f9c89ee84e8706e2
#
_cell.length_a   1.000
_cell.length_b   1.000
_cell.length_c   1.000
_cell.angle_alpha   90.00
_cell.angle_beta   90.00
_cell.angle_gamma   90.00
#
_symmetry.space_group_name_H-M   'P 1'
#
loop_
_entity.id
_entity.type
_entity.pdbx_description
1 polymer ?
#
loop_
_entity_poly.entity_id
_entity_poly.type
_entity_poly.pdbx_seq_one_letter_code
_entity_poly.pdbx_strand_id
1 'polypeptide(L)'
;MSTGTLGLRIGTPVTALALPIFTSYYSLLAYRVISTRVGSGVFVGDKSKAEGKGVQDTPDPLTIATRCHANFAENVPLALTITALAEINGADRNVLLGALGTLLLLRVGHVEFGLRRPAALGPGRIIGFLGTLGYLVGMSGYVAWLTKGYWGY
;
A
#
# COMPACT_ATOMS: atom_id res chain seq x y z
N MET A 1 22.13 -1.19 20.11
CA MET A 1 22.01 -2.41 19.29
C MET A 1 21.95 -3.59 20.24
N SER A 2 20.77 -4.17 20.44
CA SER A 2 20.60 -5.35 21.32
C SER A 2 21.06 -6.57 20.55
N THR A 3 22.19 -7.14 20.92
CA THR A 3 22.55 -8.51 20.55
C THR A 3 21.74 -9.41 21.46
N GLY A 4 20.75 -10.10 20.89
CA GLY A 4 20.07 -11.17 21.63
C GLY A 4 21.09 -12.20 22.13
N THR A 5 20.74 -12.91 23.18
CA THR A 5 21.58 -13.89 23.89
C THR A 5 22.23 -15.01 23.03
N LEU A 6 21.93 -15.06 21.73
CA LEU A 6 22.48 -16.02 20.76
C LEU A 6 23.26 -15.34 19.61
N GLY A 7 23.57 -14.03 19.70
CA GLY A 7 24.28 -13.32 18.62
C GLY A 7 23.46 -13.10 17.33
N LEU A 8 22.21 -13.53 17.32
CA LEU A 8 21.32 -13.36 16.18
C LEU A 8 20.77 -11.92 16.15
N ARG A 9 21.04 -11.19 15.10
CA ARG A 9 20.38 -9.91 14.82
C ARG A 9 18.96 -10.19 14.31
N ILE A 10 18.00 -10.25 15.20
CA ILE A 10 16.58 -10.33 14.82
C ILE A 10 16.07 -8.91 14.68
N GLY A 11 15.73 -8.50 13.46
CA GLY A 11 15.18 -7.16 13.23
C GLY A 11 14.91 -6.93 11.75
N THR A 12 14.04 -5.95 11.49
CA THR A 12 13.68 -5.52 10.14
C THR A 12 14.02 -4.04 9.92
N PRO A 13 15.33 -3.67 9.97
CA PRO A 13 15.74 -2.27 9.92
C PRO A 13 15.37 -1.57 8.60
N VAL A 14 15.36 -2.27 7.47
CA VAL A 14 15.02 -1.68 6.17
C VAL A 14 13.51 -1.45 6.08
N THR A 15 12.72 -2.45 6.45
CA THR A 15 11.26 -2.31 6.50
C THR A 15 10.85 -1.24 7.52
N ALA A 16 11.48 -1.22 8.70
CA ALA A 16 11.23 -0.21 9.72
C ALA A 16 11.57 1.21 9.25
N LEU A 17 12.65 1.39 8.49
CA LEU A 17 13.02 2.69 7.91
C LEU A 17 11.96 3.21 6.92
N ALA A 18 11.29 2.32 6.20
CA ALA A 18 10.26 2.68 5.24
C ALA A 18 8.90 3.02 5.91
N LEU A 19 8.61 2.48 7.11
CA LEU A 19 7.33 2.66 7.80
C LEU A 19 6.89 4.12 7.91
N PRO A 20 7.72 5.09 8.33
CA PRO A 20 7.29 6.49 8.45
C PRO A 20 6.75 7.05 7.12
N ILE A 21 7.33 6.69 5.99
CA ILE A 21 6.92 7.16 4.66
C ILE A 21 5.53 6.60 4.31
N PHE A 22 5.35 5.27 4.47
CA PHE A 22 4.06 4.62 4.21
C PHE A 22 2.97 5.12 5.16
N THR A 23 3.28 5.28 6.44
CA THR A 23 2.34 5.76 7.45
C THR A 23 1.95 7.22 7.22
N SER A 24 2.89 8.07 6.79
CA SER A 24 2.59 9.47 6.44
C SER A 24 1.64 9.55 5.25
N TYR A 25 1.87 8.75 4.21
CA TYR A 25 0.97 8.72 3.06
C TYR A 25 -0.40 8.11 3.40
N TYR A 26 -0.45 7.05 4.21
CA TYR A 26 -1.69 6.51 4.76
C TYR A 26 -2.49 7.58 5.52
N SER A 27 -1.83 8.33 6.40
CA SER A 27 -2.44 9.40 7.19
C SER A 27 -2.98 10.53 6.30
N LEU A 28 -2.26 10.88 5.23
CA LEU A 28 -2.73 11.82 4.22
C LEU A 28 -4.03 11.34 3.55
N LEU A 29 -4.09 10.05 3.17
CA LEU A 29 -5.30 9.47 2.57
C LEU A 29 -6.47 9.44 3.55
N ALA A 30 -6.23 9.07 4.81
CA ALA A 30 -7.23 9.11 5.87
C ALA A 30 -7.75 10.54 6.10
N TYR A 31 -6.86 11.53 6.15
CA TYR A 31 -7.23 12.94 6.26
C TYR A 31 -8.11 13.40 5.08
N ARG A 32 -7.81 12.99 3.86
CA ARG A 32 -8.65 13.30 2.68
C ARG A 32 -10.07 12.73 2.82
N VAL A 33 -10.23 11.54 3.37
CA VAL A 33 -11.56 10.96 3.66
C VAL A 33 -12.31 11.83 4.69
N ILE A 34 -11.65 12.15 5.81
CA ILE A 34 -12.25 12.95 6.88
C ILE A 34 -12.65 14.34 6.37
N SER A 35 -11.77 15.03 5.67
CA SER A 35 -12.05 16.37 5.14
C SER A 35 -13.22 16.36 4.16
N THR A 36 -13.33 15.34 3.31
CA THR A 36 -14.45 15.20 2.38
C THR A 36 -15.75 14.89 3.12
N ARG A 37 -15.73 14.07 4.17
CA ARG A 37 -16.90 13.76 5.02
C ARG A 37 -17.42 15.02 5.72
N VAL A 38 -16.52 15.78 6.35
CA VAL A 38 -16.89 17.04 7.01
C VAL A 38 -17.48 18.03 6.01
N GLY A 39 -16.85 18.19 4.83
CA GLY A 39 -17.33 19.10 3.80
C GLY A 39 -18.68 18.71 3.18
N SER A 40 -19.00 17.42 3.13
CA SER A 40 -20.27 16.91 2.59
C SER A 40 -21.36 16.69 3.65
N GLY A 41 -21.02 16.74 4.95
CA GLY A 41 -21.94 16.44 6.04
C GLY A 41 -22.35 14.96 6.13
N VAL A 42 -21.62 14.05 5.47
CA VAL A 42 -21.90 12.60 5.43
C VAL A 42 -20.89 11.84 6.25
N PHE A 43 -21.24 11.43 7.45
CA PHE A 43 -20.35 10.78 8.39
C PHE A 43 -20.31 9.24 8.26
N VAL A 44 -21.32 8.62 7.65
CA VAL A 44 -21.43 7.18 7.42
C VAL A 44 -21.71 6.91 5.95
N GLY A 45 -21.11 5.86 5.41
CA GLY A 45 -21.23 5.51 3.99
C GLY A 45 -20.05 6.04 3.14
N ASP A 46 -20.11 5.80 1.85
CA ASP A 46 -19.06 6.13 0.87
C ASP A 46 -19.52 7.09 -0.25
N LYS A 47 -20.76 7.59 -0.17
CA LYS A 47 -21.34 8.56 -1.12
C LYS A 47 -21.64 9.89 -0.43
N SER A 48 -21.23 10.99 -1.04
CA SER A 48 -21.43 12.34 -0.49
C SER A 48 -22.81 12.93 -0.77
N LYS A 49 -23.62 12.34 -1.65
CA LYS A 49 -24.96 12.83 -2.01
C LYS A 49 -25.99 11.72 -1.95
N ALA A 50 -27.18 12.05 -1.41
CA ALA A 50 -28.35 11.19 -1.51
C ALA A 50 -28.73 11.01 -3.00
N GLU A 51 -29.10 9.79 -3.35
CA GLU A 51 -29.61 9.41 -4.68
C GLU A 51 -30.76 10.36 -5.08
N GLY A 52 -30.63 11.08 -6.17
CA GLY A 52 -31.75 11.87 -6.67
C GLY A 52 -31.49 12.93 -7.73
N LYS A 53 -30.28 13.20 -8.14
CA LYS A 53 -30.05 14.17 -9.23
C LYS A 53 -29.03 13.64 -10.24
N GLY A 54 -29.57 13.20 -11.37
CA GLY A 54 -28.92 13.14 -12.68
C GLY A 54 -27.61 12.33 -12.73
N VAL A 55 -27.58 11.41 -13.66
CA VAL A 55 -26.36 10.72 -14.12
C VAL A 55 -25.27 11.79 -14.35
N GLN A 56 -24.40 11.98 -13.40
CA GLN A 56 -23.15 12.70 -13.61
C GLN A 56 -22.07 11.64 -13.84
N ASP A 57 -21.44 11.70 -14.99
CA ASP A 57 -20.29 10.86 -15.38
C ASP A 57 -19.05 11.02 -14.47
N THR A 58 -19.14 11.83 -13.43
CA THR A 58 -18.04 12.06 -12.48
C THR A 58 -18.27 11.26 -11.20
N PRO A 59 -17.33 10.37 -10.84
CA PRO A 59 -17.40 9.62 -9.59
C PRO A 59 -17.48 10.58 -8.37
N ASP A 60 -18.28 10.19 -7.38
CA ASP A 60 -18.46 10.95 -6.15
C ASP A 60 -17.14 11.16 -5.41
N PRO A 61 -16.80 12.40 -4.97
CA PRO A 61 -15.54 12.71 -4.31
C PRO A 61 -15.28 11.87 -3.04
N LEU A 62 -16.31 11.56 -2.26
CA LEU A 62 -16.19 10.75 -1.06
C LEU A 62 -15.90 9.29 -1.44
N THR A 63 -16.57 8.78 -2.47
CA THR A 63 -16.28 7.43 -3.01
C THR A 63 -14.83 7.34 -3.47
N ILE A 64 -14.30 8.34 -4.20
CA ILE A 64 -12.90 8.35 -4.63
C ILE A 64 -11.96 8.36 -3.42
N ALA A 65 -12.18 9.26 -2.45
CA ALA A 65 -11.32 9.37 -1.28
C ALA A 65 -11.30 8.06 -0.47
N THR A 66 -12.47 7.46 -0.26
CA THR A 66 -12.59 6.17 0.46
C THR A 66 -11.90 5.04 -0.28
N ARG A 67 -12.06 4.95 -1.60
CA ARG A 67 -11.40 3.93 -2.43
C ARG A 67 -9.88 4.09 -2.45
N CYS A 68 -9.37 5.33 -2.48
CA CYS A 68 -7.93 5.59 -2.38
C CYS A 68 -7.37 5.08 -1.05
N HIS A 69 -8.02 5.42 0.06
CA HIS A 69 -7.60 4.99 1.40
C HIS A 69 -7.73 3.48 1.58
N ALA A 70 -8.90 2.89 1.24
CA ALA A 70 -9.16 1.46 1.39
C ALA A 70 -8.16 0.62 0.58
N ASN A 71 -7.93 0.95 -0.69
CA ASN A 71 -6.99 0.21 -1.53
C ASN A 71 -5.54 0.25 -1.00
N PHE A 72 -5.13 1.36 -0.41
CA PHE A 72 -3.83 1.45 0.25
C PHE A 72 -3.79 0.58 1.52
N ALA A 73 -4.82 0.69 2.37
CA ALA A 73 -4.93 -0.05 3.62
C ALA A 73 -5.03 -1.58 3.43
N GLU A 74 -5.62 -2.03 2.35
CA GLU A 74 -5.75 -3.45 2.02
C GLU A 74 -4.44 -4.09 1.53
N ASN A 75 -3.62 -3.34 0.78
CA ASN A 75 -2.46 -3.92 0.09
C ASN A 75 -1.14 -3.67 0.82
N VAL A 76 -0.95 -2.48 1.38
CA VAL A 76 0.35 -2.09 1.94
C VAL A 76 0.73 -2.88 3.19
N PRO A 77 -0.16 -3.12 4.17
CA PRO A 77 0.20 -3.92 5.34
C PRO A 77 0.66 -5.34 4.98
N LEU A 78 -0.04 -5.98 4.04
CA LEU A 78 0.36 -7.31 3.55
C LEU A 78 1.73 -7.26 2.87
N ALA A 79 1.96 -6.26 1.99
CA ALA A 79 3.23 -6.09 1.30
C ALA A 79 4.39 -5.85 2.29
N LEU A 80 4.21 -5.00 3.30
CA LEU A 80 5.20 -4.74 4.33
C LEU A 80 5.46 -5.98 5.19
N THR A 81 4.44 -6.77 5.50
CA THR A 81 4.59 -8.04 6.22
C THR A 81 5.44 -9.03 5.44
N ILE A 82 5.17 -9.22 4.14
CA ILE A 82 5.95 -10.11 3.28
C ILE A 82 7.40 -9.61 3.17
N THR A 83 7.59 -8.28 3.05
CA THR A 83 8.93 -7.69 2.99
C THR A 83 9.70 -7.88 4.28
N ALA A 84 9.05 -7.71 5.44
CA ALA A 84 9.65 -7.97 6.74
C ALA A 84 10.04 -9.45 6.90
N LEU A 85 9.21 -10.37 6.43
CA LEU A 85 9.55 -11.81 6.40
C LEU A 85 10.76 -12.08 5.51
N ALA A 86 10.87 -11.45 4.34
CA ALA A 86 12.06 -11.55 3.50
C ALA A 86 13.31 -11.05 4.24
N GLU A 87 13.19 -9.89 4.91
CA GLU A 87 14.30 -9.28 5.65
C GLU A 87 14.79 -10.15 6.79
N ILE A 88 13.88 -10.74 7.59
CA ILE A 88 14.22 -11.68 8.68
C ILE A 88 14.94 -12.92 8.15
N ASN A 89 14.59 -13.39 6.95
CA ASN A 89 15.18 -14.54 6.29
C ASN A 89 16.42 -14.19 5.45
N GLY A 90 17.04 -13.04 5.67
CA GLY A 90 18.35 -12.70 5.10
C GLY A 90 18.29 -12.11 3.68
N ALA A 91 17.19 -11.52 3.28
CA ALA A 91 17.10 -10.82 2.00
C ALA A 91 18.14 -9.70 1.87
N ASP A 92 18.67 -9.51 0.66
CA ASP A 92 19.61 -8.44 0.36
C ASP A 92 18.97 -7.06 0.59
N ARG A 93 19.74 -6.17 1.25
CA ARG A 93 19.29 -4.83 1.59
C ARG A 93 18.89 -4.00 0.37
N ASN A 94 19.63 -4.08 -0.72
CA ASN A 94 19.37 -3.27 -1.90
C ASN A 94 18.12 -3.77 -2.63
N VAL A 95 17.89 -5.09 -2.62
CA VAL A 95 16.64 -5.70 -3.13
C VAL A 95 15.45 -5.18 -2.34
N LEU A 96 15.54 -5.17 -1.00
CA LEU A 96 14.46 -4.67 -0.14
C LEU A 96 14.19 -3.17 -0.34
N LEU A 97 15.23 -2.35 -0.42
CA LEU A 97 15.10 -0.91 -0.66
C LEU A 97 14.46 -0.63 -2.03
N GLY A 98 14.92 -1.33 -3.08
CA GLY A 98 14.34 -1.23 -4.42
C GLY A 98 12.88 -1.68 -4.45
N ALA A 99 12.57 -2.80 -3.79
CA ALA A 99 11.21 -3.32 -3.69
C ALA A 99 10.27 -2.33 -2.97
N LEU A 100 10.66 -1.82 -1.79
CA LEU A 100 9.86 -0.85 -1.03
C LEU A 100 9.67 0.47 -1.78
N GLY A 101 10.72 0.96 -2.46
CA GLY A 101 10.62 2.14 -3.33
C GLY A 101 9.64 1.93 -4.48
N THR A 102 9.71 0.77 -5.13
CA THR A 102 8.78 0.38 -6.20
C THR A 102 7.34 0.29 -5.67
N LEU A 103 7.12 -0.36 -4.52
CA LEU A 103 5.80 -0.42 -3.89
C LEU A 103 5.23 0.97 -3.63
N LEU A 104 6.03 1.88 -3.08
CA LEU A 104 5.59 3.26 -2.81
C LEU A 104 5.17 3.97 -4.11
N LEU A 105 6.00 3.91 -5.15
CA LEU A 105 5.70 4.52 -6.44
C LEU A 105 4.43 3.95 -7.06
N LEU A 106 4.23 2.63 -7.00
CA LEU A 106 3.02 1.97 -7.48
C LEU A 106 1.78 2.42 -6.71
N ARG A 107 1.87 2.57 -5.39
CA ARG A 107 0.74 3.00 -4.55
C ARG A 107 0.39 4.47 -4.73
N VAL A 108 1.38 5.35 -4.75
CA VAL A 108 1.19 6.78 -5.04
C VAL A 108 0.66 6.96 -6.47
N GLY A 109 1.27 6.28 -7.44
CA GLY A 109 0.84 6.29 -8.84
C GLY A 109 -0.59 5.81 -9.04
N HIS A 110 -0.99 4.73 -8.35
CA HIS A 110 -2.35 4.22 -8.38
C HIS A 110 -3.39 5.25 -7.91
N VAL A 111 -3.06 6.01 -6.87
CA VAL A 111 -3.95 7.03 -6.32
C VAL A 111 -3.91 8.31 -7.16
N GLU A 112 -2.73 8.93 -7.32
CA GLU A 112 -2.61 10.29 -7.87
C GLU A 112 -2.77 10.33 -9.40
N PHE A 113 -2.29 9.30 -10.11
CA PHE A 113 -2.40 9.17 -11.56
C PHE A 113 -3.45 8.14 -12.01
N GLY A 114 -4.15 7.51 -11.08
CA GLY A 114 -5.20 6.53 -11.33
C GLY A 114 -6.56 7.01 -10.86
N LEU A 115 -6.86 6.77 -9.57
CA LEU A 115 -8.18 6.99 -8.98
C LEU A 115 -8.61 8.46 -8.93
N ARG A 116 -7.66 9.39 -8.78
CA ARG A 116 -7.94 10.83 -8.71
C ARG A 116 -8.02 11.52 -10.08
N ARG A 117 -7.86 10.78 -11.17
CA ARG A 117 -8.05 11.31 -12.53
C ARG A 117 -9.53 11.31 -12.92
N PRO A 118 -9.92 12.10 -13.95
CA PRO A 118 -11.30 12.12 -14.45
C PRO A 118 -11.86 10.71 -14.63
N ALA A 119 -13.10 10.50 -14.24
CA ALA A 119 -13.81 9.21 -14.26
C ALA A 119 -13.10 8.08 -13.45
N ALA A 120 -12.05 8.38 -12.65
CA ALA A 120 -11.18 7.41 -11.98
C ALA A 120 -10.51 6.41 -12.94
N LEU A 121 -10.28 6.78 -14.20
CA LEU A 121 -9.77 5.92 -15.27
C LEU A 121 -8.33 6.27 -15.71
N GLY A 122 -7.54 6.92 -14.85
CA GLY A 122 -6.16 7.21 -15.16
C GLY A 122 -5.29 5.94 -15.31
N PRO A 123 -4.22 5.97 -16.13
CA PRO A 123 -3.34 4.80 -16.39
C PRO A 123 -2.67 4.27 -15.13
N GLY A 124 -2.43 5.11 -14.14
CA GLY A 124 -1.89 4.71 -12.85
C GLY A 124 -2.76 3.70 -12.10
N ARG A 125 -4.06 3.61 -12.41
CA ARG A 125 -4.96 2.64 -11.80
C ARG A 125 -4.58 1.21 -12.17
N ILE A 126 -4.40 0.94 -13.45
CA ILE A 126 -4.06 -0.41 -13.95
C ILE A 126 -2.63 -0.76 -13.56
N ILE A 127 -1.67 0.14 -13.84
CA ILE A 127 -0.25 -0.07 -13.56
C ILE A 127 -0.03 -0.28 -12.06
N GLY A 128 -0.61 0.58 -11.23
CA GLY A 128 -0.47 0.47 -9.78
C GLY A 128 -1.12 -0.79 -9.21
N PHE A 129 -2.28 -1.22 -9.74
CA PHE A 129 -2.94 -2.44 -9.30
C PHE A 129 -2.14 -3.68 -9.69
N LEU A 130 -1.88 -3.87 -10.99
CA LEU A 130 -1.13 -5.04 -11.49
C LEU A 130 0.31 -5.08 -10.94
N GLY A 131 0.96 -3.91 -10.86
CA GLY A 131 2.30 -3.81 -10.27
C GLY A 131 2.33 -4.23 -8.80
N THR A 132 1.30 -3.90 -8.02
CA THR A 132 1.23 -4.37 -6.63
C THR A 132 0.95 -5.86 -6.53
N LEU A 133 0.08 -6.41 -7.37
CA LEU A 133 -0.10 -7.88 -7.42
C LEU A 133 1.22 -8.57 -7.77
N GLY A 134 1.93 -8.06 -8.78
CA GLY A 134 3.26 -8.55 -9.14
C GLY A 134 4.26 -8.47 -7.99
N TYR A 135 4.23 -7.35 -7.24
CA TYR A 135 5.02 -7.19 -6.02
C TYR A 135 4.70 -8.27 -4.98
N LEU A 136 3.43 -8.46 -4.65
CA LEU A 136 3.00 -9.44 -3.64
C LEU A 136 3.41 -10.86 -4.03
N VAL A 137 3.17 -11.26 -5.27
CA VAL A 137 3.54 -12.60 -5.76
C VAL A 137 5.06 -12.76 -5.82
N GLY A 138 5.77 -11.77 -6.38
CA GLY A 138 7.23 -11.82 -6.52
C GLY A 138 7.94 -11.86 -5.17
N MET A 139 7.53 -11.00 -4.22
CA MET A 139 8.12 -11.00 -2.87
C MET A 139 7.77 -12.27 -2.09
N SER A 140 6.56 -12.81 -2.24
CA SER A 140 6.20 -14.09 -1.62
C SER A 140 7.07 -15.25 -2.17
N GLY A 141 7.26 -15.27 -3.49
CA GLY A 141 8.18 -16.24 -4.12
C GLY A 141 9.64 -16.09 -3.65
N TYR A 142 10.08 -14.83 -3.46
CA TYR A 142 11.42 -14.55 -2.94
C TYR A 142 11.58 -15.05 -1.49
N VAL A 143 10.58 -14.84 -0.63
CA VAL A 143 10.57 -15.41 0.73
C VAL A 143 10.64 -16.94 0.68
N ALA A 144 9.82 -17.59 -0.15
CA ALA A 144 9.83 -19.05 -0.32
C ALA A 144 11.22 -19.55 -0.79
N TRP A 145 11.86 -18.84 -1.72
CA TRP A 145 13.22 -19.17 -2.16
C TRP A 145 14.26 -19.00 -1.05
N LEU A 146 14.19 -17.94 -0.25
CA LEU A 146 15.09 -17.72 0.88
C LEU A 146 14.96 -18.83 1.94
N THR A 147 13.76 -19.35 2.13
CA THR A 147 13.46 -20.36 3.16
C THR A 147 13.56 -21.81 2.66
N LYS A 148 13.93 -22.01 1.38
CA LYS A 148 13.99 -23.38 0.79
C LYS A 148 14.81 -24.38 1.59
N GLY A 149 15.90 -23.95 2.24
CA GLY A 149 16.73 -24.81 3.06
C GLY A 149 16.01 -25.42 4.27
N TYR A 150 14.94 -24.81 4.76
CA TYR A 150 14.12 -25.38 5.85
C TYR A 150 13.24 -26.54 5.39
N TRP A 151 13.01 -26.66 4.08
CA TRP A 151 12.18 -27.70 3.49
C TRP A 151 12.97 -28.89 2.96
N GLY A 152 14.32 -28.90 3.15
CA GLY A 152 15.19 -29.99 2.70
C GLY A 152 15.57 -29.93 1.21
N TYR A 153 15.48 -28.75 0.59
CA TYR A 153 15.91 -28.54 -0.81
C TYR A 153 17.14 -27.66 -0.91
#